data_5b3c9a6d64beb2809057b48d78b2a9ea
#
_entry.id   5b3c9a6d64beb2809057b48d78b2a9ea
#
_cell.length_a   1.000
_cell.length_b   1.000
_cell.length_c   1.000
_cell.angle_alpha   90.00
_cell.angle_beta   90.00
_cell.angle_gamma   90.00
#
_symmetry.space_group_name_H-M   'P 1'
#
loop_
_entity.id
_entity.type
_entity.pdbx_description
1 polymer ?
#
loop_
_entity_poly.entity_id
_entity_poly.type
_entity_poly.pdbx_seq_one_letter_code
_entity_poly.pdbx_strand_id
1 'polypeptide(L)'
;MAGDNAGMPKPQNPDSPAYPSSTPSDDDTGPPAEGHAYGALTPDTVLDALASVGLYGDGRLLTLSSYENRVYQVHLESPYDTGTEHCAAVVAKFYRPARWSREQILEEHRFAAELAADDVPMVAPLVLAGDTLNAHAGFLFSVSPRRGGRTPELEDMAVLEWIGRLMARLHN
;
A
#
# COMPACT_ATOMS: atom_id res chain seq x y z
N MET A 1 -59.09 -34.81 -12.73
CA MET A 1 -60.03 -33.88 -12.06
C MET A 1 -59.18 -32.65 -11.67
N ALA A 2 -59.48 -31.56 -12.32
CA ALA A 2 -58.88 -30.29 -12.16
C ALA A 2 -59.35 -29.59 -10.89
N GLY A 3 -58.52 -28.83 -10.26
CA GLY A 3 -58.82 -27.92 -9.16
C GLY A 3 -58.11 -26.60 -9.37
N ASP A 4 -58.74 -25.68 -10.07
CA ASP A 4 -58.40 -24.28 -10.17
C ASP A 4 -58.49 -23.63 -8.80
N ASN A 5 -57.42 -22.93 -8.40
CA ASN A 5 -57.45 -22.00 -7.26
C ASN A 5 -57.10 -20.60 -7.75
N ALA A 6 -58.15 -19.86 -8.13
CA ALA A 6 -58.07 -18.45 -8.50
C ALA A 6 -57.80 -17.60 -7.24
N GLY A 7 -56.61 -17.02 -7.15
CA GLY A 7 -56.26 -16.06 -6.12
C GLY A 7 -56.93 -14.71 -6.36
N MET A 8 -57.69 -14.24 -5.37
CA MET A 8 -58.31 -12.91 -5.37
C MET A 8 -57.30 -11.79 -5.30
N PRO A 9 -57.51 -10.65 -5.99
CA PRO A 9 -56.66 -9.47 -5.89
C PRO A 9 -56.88 -8.76 -4.53
N LYS A 10 -55.78 -8.35 -3.89
CA LYS A 10 -55.78 -7.50 -2.68
C LYS A 10 -56.33 -6.11 -2.99
N PRO A 11 -57.09 -5.50 -2.09
CA PRO A 11 -57.60 -4.15 -2.26
C PRO A 11 -56.45 -3.11 -2.19
N GLN A 12 -56.42 -2.22 -3.16
CA GLN A 12 -55.53 -1.06 -3.17
C GLN A 12 -56.08 0.02 -2.21
N ASN A 13 -55.20 0.56 -1.34
CA ASN A 13 -55.53 1.65 -0.45
C ASN A 13 -55.35 2.99 -1.17
N PRO A 14 -56.36 3.87 -1.30
CA PRO A 14 -56.31 5.10 -2.08
C PRO A 14 -55.61 6.27 -1.39
N ASP A 15 -55.08 6.14 -0.17
CA ASP A 15 -54.52 7.24 0.63
C ASP A 15 -53.02 7.11 0.88
N SER A 16 -52.21 6.77 -0.11
CA SER A 16 -50.74 6.93 0.01
C SER A 16 -50.30 8.23 -0.68
N PRO A 17 -49.68 9.17 0.06
CA PRO A 17 -49.13 10.38 -0.55
C PRO A 17 -48.01 10.01 -1.50
N ALA A 18 -48.06 10.54 -2.72
CA ALA A 18 -47.02 10.44 -3.71
C ALA A 18 -45.73 11.13 -3.22
N TYR A 19 -44.67 10.35 -3.00
CA TYR A 19 -43.34 10.91 -2.81
C TYR A 19 -42.83 11.46 -4.15
N PRO A 20 -42.32 12.71 -4.19
CA PRO A 20 -41.69 13.20 -5.40
C PRO A 20 -40.42 12.40 -5.70
N SER A 21 -40.32 11.95 -6.94
CA SER A 21 -39.09 11.35 -7.48
C SER A 21 -37.95 12.39 -7.42
N SER A 22 -37.08 12.22 -6.43
CA SER A 22 -35.81 12.96 -6.38
C SER A 22 -34.93 12.49 -7.53
N THR A 23 -34.73 13.38 -8.49
CA THR A 23 -33.61 13.33 -9.45
C THR A 23 -32.30 13.17 -8.67
N PRO A 24 -31.36 12.29 -9.08
CA PRO A 24 -30.04 12.26 -8.48
C PRO A 24 -29.34 13.58 -8.79
N SER A 25 -29.03 14.34 -7.75
CA SER A 25 -28.10 15.47 -7.84
C SER A 25 -26.70 14.89 -8.04
N ASP A 26 -26.06 15.22 -9.16
CA ASP A 26 -24.66 14.96 -9.46
C ASP A 26 -23.76 15.86 -8.58
N ASP A 27 -23.67 15.57 -7.29
CA ASP A 27 -22.73 16.25 -6.38
C ASP A 27 -22.30 15.27 -5.26
N ASP A 28 -21.81 14.07 -5.70
CA ASP A 28 -21.12 13.14 -4.81
C ASP A 28 -19.61 13.41 -4.86
N THR A 29 -19.19 14.54 -4.26
CA THR A 29 -17.80 14.87 -3.96
C THR A 29 -17.38 14.25 -2.63
N GLY A 30 -17.76 13.00 -2.37
CA GLY A 30 -17.16 12.18 -1.33
C GLY A 30 -15.74 11.77 -1.73
N PRO A 31 -14.81 11.57 -0.76
CA PRO A 31 -13.50 11.04 -1.09
C PRO A 31 -13.66 9.71 -1.83
N PRO A 32 -12.89 9.46 -2.91
CA PRO A 32 -13.03 8.24 -3.70
C PRO A 32 -12.90 7.01 -2.80
N ALA A 33 -13.86 6.10 -2.92
CA ALA A 33 -13.85 4.85 -2.17
C ALA A 33 -12.50 4.15 -2.35
N GLU A 34 -11.95 3.55 -1.29
CA GLU A 34 -10.57 2.99 -1.24
C GLU A 34 -10.23 2.06 -2.40
N GLY A 35 -11.22 1.38 -2.98
CA GLY A 35 -11.05 0.53 -4.16
C GLY A 35 -10.70 1.27 -5.47
N HIS A 36 -11.06 2.56 -5.60
CA HIS A 36 -10.81 3.32 -6.83
C HIS A 36 -9.40 3.90 -6.89
N ALA A 37 -8.79 4.24 -5.74
CA ALA A 37 -7.45 4.85 -5.71
C ALA A 37 -6.34 3.93 -6.27
N TYR A 38 -6.53 2.62 -6.21
CA TYR A 38 -5.56 1.61 -6.66
C TYR A 38 -6.10 0.71 -7.78
N GLY A 39 -7.20 1.07 -8.42
CA GLY A 39 -7.83 0.24 -9.45
C GLY A 39 -6.93 -0.10 -10.64
N ALA A 40 -6.00 0.80 -10.98
CA ALA A 40 -5.00 0.59 -12.03
C ALA A 40 -3.70 -0.07 -11.54
N LEU A 41 -3.53 -0.33 -10.24
CA LEU A 41 -2.34 -0.96 -9.69
C LEU A 41 -2.49 -2.49 -9.72
N THR A 42 -2.34 -3.05 -10.90
CA THR A 42 -2.35 -4.51 -11.13
C THR A 42 -0.97 -5.12 -10.82
N PRO A 43 -0.86 -6.45 -10.67
CA PRO A 43 0.45 -7.12 -10.56
C PRO A 43 1.41 -6.76 -11.71
N ASP A 44 0.93 -6.68 -12.94
CA ASP A 44 1.73 -6.28 -14.11
C ASP A 44 2.22 -4.83 -13.95
N THR A 45 1.36 -3.90 -13.51
CA THR A 45 1.76 -2.52 -13.24
C THR A 45 2.88 -2.44 -12.18
N VAL A 46 2.84 -3.30 -11.17
CA VAL A 46 3.90 -3.38 -10.15
C VAL A 46 5.22 -3.86 -10.75
N LEU A 47 5.19 -4.91 -11.58
CA LEU A 47 6.37 -5.44 -12.26
C LEU A 47 6.95 -4.44 -13.26
N ASP A 48 6.11 -3.76 -14.04
CA ASP A 48 6.51 -2.71 -14.98
C ASP A 48 7.13 -1.51 -14.26
N ALA A 49 6.58 -1.12 -13.11
CA ALA A 49 7.15 -0.07 -12.28
C ALA A 49 8.57 -0.41 -11.82
N LEU A 50 8.80 -1.64 -11.36
CA LEU A 50 10.13 -2.11 -10.99
C LEU A 50 11.08 -2.19 -12.20
N ALA A 51 10.60 -2.69 -13.34
CA ALA A 51 11.37 -2.75 -14.57
C ALA A 51 11.81 -1.35 -15.03
N SER A 52 10.95 -0.32 -14.83
CA SER A 52 11.27 1.08 -15.21
C SER A 52 12.46 1.66 -14.44
N VAL A 53 12.84 1.07 -13.30
CA VAL A 53 14.00 1.45 -12.50
C VAL A 53 15.11 0.40 -12.50
N GLY A 54 15.05 -0.56 -13.43
CA GLY A 54 16.09 -1.56 -13.64
C GLY A 54 16.01 -2.79 -12.73
N LEU A 55 14.87 -3.02 -12.07
CA LEU A 55 14.62 -4.21 -11.25
C LEU A 55 13.63 -5.12 -11.95
N TYR A 56 14.01 -6.35 -12.25
CA TYR A 56 13.17 -7.31 -12.97
C TYR A 56 12.66 -8.38 -12.02
N GLY A 57 11.33 -8.42 -11.82
CA GLY A 57 10.66 -9.42 -11.00
C GLY A 57 10.47 -10.73 -11.75
N ASP A 58 10.62 -11.86 -11.03
CA ASP A 58 10.43 -13.22 -11.59
C ASP A 58 8.96 -13.68 -11.60
N GLY A 59 8.02 -12.77 -11.31
CA GLY A 59 6.57 -13.03 -11.23
C GLY A 59 6.09 -13.45 -9.85
N ARG A 60 6.96 -13.74 -8.88
CA ARG A 60 6.57 -14.01 -7.49
C ARG A 60 6.36 -12.71 -6.73
N LEU A 61 5.09 -12.38 -6.54
CA LEU A 61 4.64 -11.16 -5.90
C LEU A 61 3.73 -11.50 -4.72
N LEU A 62 4.07 -10.99 -3.54
CA LEU A 62 3.30 -11.15 -2.31
C LEU A 62 2.83 -9.78 -1.81
N THR A 63 1.52 -9.61 -1.67
CA THR A 63 0.95 -8.42 -1.04
C THR A 63 1.21 -8.47 0.46
N LEU A 64 1.78 -7.39 1.00
CA LEU A 64 2.01 -7.23 2.43
C LEU A 64 0.90 -6.36 3.04
N SER A 65 0.57 -6.64 4.32
CA SER A 65 -0.41 -5.83 5.06
C SER A 65 0.06 -4.38 5.14
N SER A 66 -0.82 -3.46 4.72
CA SER A 66 -0.62 -2.03 4.85
C SER A 66 -1.97 -1.34 4.91
N TYR A 67 -2.11 -0.36 5.81
CA TYR A 67 -3.37 0.33 6.02
C TYR A 67 -3.67 1.33 4.88
N GLU A 68 -2.71 2.14 4.50
CA GLU A 68 -2.94 3.26 3.59
C GLU A 68 -2.31 3.07 2.20
N ASN A 69 -1.12 2.50 2.17
CA ASN A 69 -0.37 2.27 0.94
C ASN A 69 -0.62 0.86 0.40
N ARG A 70 -0.12 0.56 -0.79
CA ARG A 70 -0.01 -0.82 -1.27
C ARG A 70 1.45 -1.23 -1.24
N VAL A 71 1.72 -2.33 -0.56
CA VAL A 71 3.08 -2.82 -0.34
C VAL A 71 3.20 -4.24 -0.86
N TYR A 72 4.22 -4.48 -1.67
CA TYR A 72 4.47 -5.77 -2.30
C TYR A 72 5.90 -6.23 -2.02
N GLN A 73 6.06 -7.47 -1.62
CA GLN A 73 7.34 -8.14 -1.74
C GLN A 73 7.43 -8.75 -3.12
N VAL A 74 8.50 -8.46 -3.85
CA VAL A 74 8.75 -8.97 -5.20
C VAL A 74 10.08 -9.69 -5.21
N HIS A 75 10.08 -10.93 -5.71
CA HIS A 75 11.31 -11.68 -5.97
C HIS A 75 11.90 -11.25 -7.31
N LEU A 76 13.20 -11.09 -7.34
CA LEU A 76 13.92 -10.65 -8.54
C LEU A 76 14.47 -11.84 -9.32
N GLU A 77 14.51 -11.74 -10.65
CA GLU A 77 15.16 -12.71 -11.55
C GLU A 77 16.66 -12.85 -11.26
N SER A 78 17.31 -11.73 -10.94
CA SER A 78 18.70 -11.68 -10.51
C SER A 78 18.80 -10.82 -9.25
N PRO A 79 19.58 -11.24 -8.24
CA PRO A 79 19.77 -10.46 -7.03
C PRO A 79 20.29 -9.05 -7.34
N TYR A 80 19.68 -8.04 -6.73
CA TYR A 80 20.14 -6.66 -6.82
C TYR A 80 21.28 -6.43 -5.82
N ASP A 81 22.39 -5.89 -6.30
CA ASP A 81 23.54 -5.54 -5.46
C ASP A 81 23.40 -4.10 -4.97
N THR A 82 23.27 -3.93 -3.66
CA THR A 82 23.21 -2.61 -3.00
C THR A 82 24.61 -2.04 -2.72
N GLY A 83 25.68 -2.77 -3.03
CA GLY A 83 27.06 -2.48 -2.64
C GLY A 83 27.44 -3.01 -1.25
N THR A 84 26.45 -3.36 -0.42
CA THR A 84 26.66 -3.95 0.92
C THR A 84 26.05 -5.35 1.03
N GLU A 85 25.07 -5.67 0.19
CA GLU A 85 24.38 -6.95 0.19
C GLU A 85 23.74 -7.27 -1.18
N HIS A 86 23.45 -8.55 -1.41
CA HIS A 86 22.69 -9.03 -2.56
C HIS A 86 21.25 -9.34 -2.15
N CYS A 87 20.30 -8.58 -2.70
CA CYS A 87 18.88 -8.71 -2.41
C CYS A 87 18.19 -9.57 -3.45
N ALA A 88 17.84 -10.81 -3.12
CA ALA A 88 17.04 -11.69 -3.97
C ALA A 88 15.57 -11.28 -4.04
N ALA A 89 15.12 -10.42 -3.12
CA ALA A 89 13.77 -9.86 -3.10
C ALA A 89 13.81 -8.43 -2.57
N VAL A 90 12.88 -7.62 -3.06
CA VAL A 90 12.68 -6.22 -2.64
C VAL A 90 11.27 -6.01 -2.13
N VAL A 91 11.06 -4.90 -1.44
CA VAL A 91 9.74 -4.43 -1.01
C VAL A 91 9.43 -3.14 -1.76
N ALA A 92 8.39 -3.15 -2.58
CA ALA A 92 7.87 -2.01 -3.31
C ALA A 92 6.68 -1.41 -2.56
N LYS A 93 6.76 -0.13 -2.18
CA LYS A 93 5.70 0.64 -1.51
C LYS A 93 5.13 1.64 -2.51
N PHE A 94 3.86 1.47 -2.87
CA PHE A 94 3.10 2.38 -3.71
C PHE A 94 2.27 3.30 -2.82
N TYR A 95 2.49 4.60 -2.96
CA TYR A 95 1.83 5.62 -2.16
C TYR A 95 0.41 5.86 -2.66
N ARG A 96 -0.52 6.08 -1.73
CA ARG A 96 -1.90 6.41 -2.09
C ARG A 96 -1.93 7.74 -2.88
N PRO A 97 -2.51 7.76 -4.09
CA PRO A 97 -2.62 8.98 -4.88
C PRO A 97 -3.28 10.12 -4.11
N ALA A 98 -2.77 11.33 -4.29
CA ALA A 98 -3.28 12.57 -3.69
C ALA A 98 -3.29 12.61 -2.14
N ARG A 99 -2.66 11.66 -1.46
CA ARG A 99 -2.61 11.63 0.00
C ARG A 99 -1.43 12.41 0.58
N TRP A 100 -0.25 12.25 -0.01
CA TRP A 100 1.00 12.87 0.42
C TRP A 100 1.65 13.58 -0.75
N SER A 101 2.26 14.75 -0.49
CA SER A 101 3.06 15.41 -1.51
C SER A 101 4.39 14.66 -1.72
N ARG A 102 5.01 14.88 -2.87
CA ARG A 102 6.35 14.34 -3.18
C ARG A 102 7.38 14.77 -2.13
N GLU A 103 7.32 16.02 -1.70
CA GLU A 103 8.22 16.61 -0.72
C GLU A 103 8.11 15.92 0.65
N GLN A 104 6.88 15.65 1.11
CA GLN A 104 6.61 14.94 2.37
C GLN A 104 7.17 13.52 2.33
N ILE A 105 6.98 12.81 1.22
CA ILE A 105 7.52 11.45 1.07
C ILE A 105 9.05 11.47 1.05
N LEU A 106 9.66 12.41 0.35
CA LEU A 106 11.12 12.55 0.30
C LEU A 106 11.72 12.97 1.64
N GLU A 107 10.98 13.69 2.48
CA GLU A 107 11.37 13.99 3.87
C GLU A 107 11.42 12.70 4.71
N GLU A 108 10.38 11.84 4.62
CA GLU A 108 10.40 10.50 5.24
C GLU A 108 11.61 9.68 4.79
N HIS A 109 11.92 9.69 3.47
CA HIS A 109 13.06 8.94 2.93
C HIS A 109 14.41 9.45 3.45
N ARG A 110 14.60 10.79 3.53
CA ARG A 110 15.82 11.38 4.08
C ARG A 110 16.00 11.03 5.54
N PHE A 111 14.94 11.15 6.34
CA PHE A 111 14.97 10.76 7.74
C PHE A 111 15.34 9.29 7.93
N ALA A 112 14.74 8.38 7.14
CA ALA A 112 15.10 6.97 7.17
C ALA A 112 16.56 6.71 6.80
N ALA A 113 17.10 7.46 5.83
CA ALA A 113 18.50 7.35 5.41
C ALA A 113 19.48 7.89 6.49
N GLU A 114 19.13 8.99 7.14
CA GLU A 114 19.91 9.56 8.27
C GLU A 114 19.98 8.56 9.43
N LEU A 115 18.85 7.99 9.84
CA LEU A 115 18.82 6.96 10.88
C LEU A 115 19.66 5.72 10.53
N ALA A 116 19.58 5.28 9.27
CA ALA A 116 20.40 4.15 8.82
C ALA A 116 21.90 4.47 8.80
N ALA A 117 22.29 5.72 8.50
CA ALA A 117 23.68 6.19 8.54
C ALA A 117 24.20 6.27 9.98
N ASP A 118 23.34 6.50 10.96
CA ASP A 118 23.64 6.52 12.40
C ASP A 118 23.55 5.13 13.06
N ASP A 119 23.63 4.06 12.27
CA ASP A 119 23.53 2.66 12.72
C ASP A 119 22.24 2.31 13.47
N VAL A 120 21.17 3.07 13.27
CA VAL A 120 19.83 2.65 13.70
C VAL A 120 19.33 1.59 12.70
N PRO A 121 18.75 0.45 13.15
CA PRO A 121 18.28 -0.60 12.27
C PRO A 121 17.02 -0.19 11.49
N MET A 122 17.17 0.84 10.65
CA MET A 122 16.15 1.36 9.74
C MET A 122 16.42 0.84 8.33
N VAL A 123 15.35 0.51 7.60
CA VAL A 123 15.43 0.11 6.19
C VAL A 123 15.07 1.30 5.32
N ALA A 124 16.09 2.02 4.86
CA ALA A 124 15.91 3.14 3.95
C ALA A 124 15.58 2.66 2.52
N PRO A 125 14.83 3.46 1.74
CA PRO A 125 14.62 3.20 0.32
C PRO A 125 15.92 3.24 -0.49
N LEU A 126 15.99 2.37 -1.52
CA LEU A 126 17.09 2.33 -2.48
C LEU A 126 17.05 3.57 -3.39
N VAL A 127 18.22 4.05 -3.76
CA VAL A 127 18.36 5.05 -4.83
C VAL A 127 18.35 4.30 -6.17
N LEU A 128 17.26 4.43 -6.93
CA LEU A 128 17.06 3.80 -8.23
C LEU A 128 16.77 4.87 -9.29
N ALA A 129 17.37 4.76 -10.44
CA ALA A 129 17.27 5.78 -11.49
C ALA A 129 17.61 7.22 -11.00
N GLY A 130 18.45 7.33 -9.97
CA GLY A 130 18.89 8.61 -9.40
C GLY A 130 18.02 9.19 -8.29
N ASP A 131 16.92 8.52 -7.90
CA ASP A 131 16.00 8.99 -6.84
C ASP A 131 15.53 7.81 -5.95
N THR A 132 15.10 8.12 -4.73
CA THR A 132 14.45 7.16 -3.83
C THR A 132 12.95 7.08 -4.05
N LEU A 133 12.36 8.07 -4.72
CA LEU A 133 10.94 8.17 -5.04
C LEU A 133 10.74 8.23 -6.56
N ASN A 134 10.22 7.17 -7.12
CA ASN A 134 9.99 7.02 -8.55
C ASN A 134 8.49 7.13 -8.88
N ALA A 135 8.16 7.24 -10.16
CA ALA A 135 6.78 7.32 -10.65
C ALA A 135 6.56 6.38 -11.82
N HIS A 136 5.43 5.65 -11.81
CA HIS A 136 5.01 4.79 -12.91
C HIS A 136 3.47 4.72 -12.97
N ALA A 137 2.89 4.81 -14.16
CA ALA A 137 1.44 4.70 -14.40
C ALA A 137 0.56 5.54 -13.44
N GLY A 138 1.02 6.74 -13.07
CA GLY A 138 0.30 7.64 -12.17
C GLY A 138 0.51 7.37 -10.67
N PHE A 139 1.29 6.36 -10.29
CA PHE A 139 1.65 6.06 -8.90
C PHE A 139 3.05 6.54 -8.57
N LEU A 140 3.21 7.11 -7.38
CA LEU A 140 4.51 7.28 -6.75
C LEU A 140 4.86 5.98 -6.02
N PHE A 141 6.12 5.55 -6.12
CA PHE A 141 6.58 4.35 -5.42
C PHE A 141 8.04 4.46 -4.97
N SER A 142 8.36 3.73 -3.92
CA SER A 142 9.73 3.52 -3.44
C SER A 142 10.01 2.04 -3.33
N VAL A 143 11.28 1.67 -3.36
CA VAL A 143 11.73 0.29 -3.24
C VAL A 143 12.77 0.21 -2.12
N SER A 144 12.63 -0.79 -1.27
CA SER A 144 13.57 -1.06 -0.18
C SER A 144 14.07 -2.50 -0.24
N PRO A 145 15.26 -2.80 0.32
CA PRO A 145 15.71 -4.16 0.49
C PRO A 145 14.71 -4.95 1.36
N ARG A 146 14.45 -6.21 1.00
CA ARG A 146 13.65 -7.08 1.87
C ARG A 146 14.48 -7.52 3.06
N ARG A 147 14.07 -7.12 4.27
CA ARG A 147 14.68 -7.59 5.53
C ARG A 147 13.80 -8.66 6.18
N GLY A 148 14.44 -9.69 6.69
CA GLY A 148 13.79 -10.67 7.56
C GLY A 148 13.63 -10.10 8.96
N GLY A 149 12.65 -10.62 9.69
CA GLY A 149 12.42 -10.27 11.09
C GLY A 149 11.35 -11.15 11.69
N ARG A 150 11.25 -11.11 13.01
CA ARG A 150 10.17 -11.72 13.78
C ARG A 150 9.63 -10.70 14.77
N THR A 151 8.40 -10.89 15.18
CA THR A 151 7.79 -10.09 16.25
C THR A 151 8.62 -10.24 17.52
N PRO A 152 8.98 -9.13 18.20
CA PRO A 152 9.68 -9.19 19.47
C PRO A 152 8.80 -9.81 20.56
N GLU A 153 9.42 -10.59 21.45
CA GLU A 153 8.77 -11.18 22.63
C GLU A 153 8.79 -10.13 23.76
N LEU A 154 7.67 -9.42 23.93
CA LEU A 154 7.60 -8.29 24.86
C LEU A 154 7.60 -8.70 26.35
N GLU A 155 7.46 -9.98 26.65
CA GLU A 155 7.63 -10.55 28.00
C GLU A 155 9.11 -10.70 28.40
N ASP A 156 10.04 -10.68 27.45
CA ASP A 156 11.47 -10.74 27.70
C ASP A 156 12.02 -9.35 28.03
N MET A 157 12.51 -9.17 29.26
CA MET A 157 13.09 -7.92 29.74
C MET A 157 14.31 -7.49 28.93
N ALA A 158 15.11 -8.40 28.37
CA ALA A 158 16.25 -8.08 27.53
C ALA A 158 15.79 -7.50 26.19
N VAL A 159 14.70 -8.00 25.63
CA VAL A 159 14.06 -7.48 24.41
C VAL A 159 13.51 -6.08 24.66
N LEU A 160 12.83 -5.86 25.78
CA LEU A 160 12.30 -4.52 26.16
C LEU A 160 13.44 -3.49 26.34
N GLU A 161 14.53 -3.89 27.00
CA GLU A 161 15.70 -3.01 27.18
C GLU A 161 16.35 -2.68 25.84
N TRP A 162 16.46 -3.67 24.93
CA TRP A 162 16.98 -3.44 23.58
C TRP A 162 16.09 -2.48 22.77
N ILE A 163 14.76 -2.66 22.80
CA ILE A 163 13.80 -1.75 22.17
C ILE A 163 13.94 -0.33 22.75
N GLY A 164 14.03 -0.22 24.08
CA GLY A 164 14.21 1.07 24.76
C GLY A 164 15.47 1.80 24.31
N ARG A 165 16.59 1.09 24.13
CA ARG A 165 17.83 1.66 23.58
C ARG A 165 17.67 2.15 22.14
N LEU A 166 16.95 1.38 21.30
CA LEU A 166 16.67 1.83 19.93
C LEU A 166 15.80 3.08 19.90
N MET A 167 14.75 3.12 20.72
CA MET A 167 13.87 4.30 20.83
C MET A 167 14.63 5.53 21.33
N ALA A 168 15.54 5.38 22.28
CA ALA A 168 16.38 6.48 22.76
C ALA A 168 17.29 7.04 21.64
N ARG A 169 17.79 6.19 20.75
CA ARG A 169 18.61 6.63 19.59
C ARG A 169 17.79 7.38 18.53
N LEU A 170 16.49 7.11 18.42
CA LEU A 170 15.58 7.84 17.53
C LEU A 170 15.29 9.26 18.01
N HIS A 171 15.47 9.54 19.32
CA HIS A 171 15.12 10.82 19.94
C HIS A 171 16.33 11.72 20.26
N ASN A 172 17.54 11.28 19.99
CA ASN A 172 18.78 12.04 20.15
C ASN A 172 19.30 12.57 18.81
#